data_504d5ba116d4e29a43f8374520f5ae15
#
_entry.id   504d5ba116d4e29a43f8374520f5ae15
#
_cell.length_a   1.000
_cell.length_b   1.000
_cell.length_c   1.000
_cell.angle_alpha   90.00
_cell.angle_beta   90.00
_cell.angle_gamma   90.00
#
_symmetry.space_group_name_H-M   'P 1'
#
loop_
_entity.id
_entity.type
_entity.pdbx_description
1 polymer ?
#
loop_
_entity_poly.entity_id
_entity_poly.type
_entity_poly.pdbx_seq_one_letter_code
_entity_poly.pdbx_strand_id
1 'polypeptide(L)'
;MPFFNYRTITYSPAYTIVPTYECFNRCTYCNFRTDPGNDYWMSLSTAANIFKRLQNQNVCEILILSGEVHPNSPRREKWFNLIYDLCKLALSMGFLPHTNAGPLSFEEMGKLKQVNVSMGLMLEQLTPDLLQTVHKHAPSKNPELRLQQLQYAGELKIPFTTGLLLGIGEILADSWDTLAAISQLHQKYQNIQEVILQPHSPGTQQ
;
A
#
# COMPACT_ATOMS: atom_id res chain seq x y z
N MET A 1 -14.03 18.78 -21.33
CA MET A 1 -13.03 17.73 -21.05
C MET A 1 -11.66 18.39 -21.25
N PRO A 2 -10.75 18.38 -20.28
CA PRO A 2 -9.40 18.87 -20.53
C PRO A 2 -8.74 17.96 -21.59
N PHE A 3 -8.18 18.56 -22.63
CA PHE A 3 -7.40 17.86 -23.62
C PHE A 3 -6.13 17.36 -22.92
N PHE A 4 -6.07 16.07 -22.58
CA PHE A 4 -4.83 15.47 -22.19
C PHE A 4 -3.86 15.52 -23.36
N ASN A 5 -2.77 16.24 -23.18
CA ASN A 5 -1.68 16.21 -24.12
C ASN A 5 -0.97 14.86 -24.02
N TYR A 6 -1.39 13.89 -24.83
CA TYR A 6 -0.89 12.50 -24.84
C TYR A 6 0.64 12.36 -25.07
N ARG A 7 1.36 13.46 -25.16
CA ARG A 7 2.83 13.48 -25.33
C ARG A 7 3.59 13.77 -24.04
N THR A 8 2.90 14.08 -22.94
CA THR A 8 3.54 14.37 -21.67
C THR A 8 3.28 13.24 -20.70
N ILE A 9 4.36 12.61 -20.23
CA ILE A 9 4.33 11.62 -19.15
C ILE A 9 4.96 12.29 -17.92
N THR A 10 4.25 12.27 -16.80
CA THR A 10 4.77 12.75 -15.52
C THR A 10 5.20 11.56 -14.67
N TYR A 11 6.19 11.76 -13.83
CA TYR A 11 6.63 10.78 -12.86
C TYR A 11 7.05 11.46 -11.56
N SER A 12 6.97 10.73 -10.45
CA SER A 12 7.42 11.18 -9.14
C SER A 12 8.66 10.39 -8.74
N PRO A 13 9.84 11.03 -8.65
CA PRO A 13 11.01 10.35 -8.12
C PRO A 13 10.79 9.99 -6.65
N ALA A 14 10.71 8.70 -6.36
CA ALA A 14 10.34 8.19 -5.05
C ALA A 14 11.47 7.34 -4.43
N TYR A 15 11.50 7.32 -3.10
CA TYR A 15 12.35 6.41 -2.34
C TYR A 15 11.50 5.62 -1.34
N THR A 16 11.72 4.30 -1.29
CA THR A 16 10.96 3.43 -0.41
C THR A 16 11.68 3.22 0.93
N ILE A 17 10.95 3.39 2.03
CA ILE A 17 11.36 2.92 3.35
C ILE A 17 10.39 1.85 3.84
N VAL A 18 10.94 0.91 4.62
CA VAL A 18 10.15 -0.20 5.20
C VAL A 18 10.25 -0.10 6.72
N PRO A 19 9.21 0.39 7.41
CA PRO A 19 9.17 0.47 8.87
C PRO A 19 9.38 -0.88 9.55
N THR A 20 8.82 -1.95 8.99
CA THR A 20 9.03 -3.34 9.39
C THR A 20 8.64 -4.31 8.27
N TYR A 21 9.34 -5.41 8.20
CA TYR A 21 9.02 -6.57 7.35
C TYR A 21 8.10 -7.58 8.05
N GLU A 22 7.80 -7.38 9.35
CA GLU A 22 6.88 -8.24 10.08
C GLU A 22 5.48 -8.17 9.49
N CYS A 23 4.95 -9.32 9.09
CA CYS A 23 3.61 -9.42 8.53
C CYS A 23 2.90 -10.66 9.08
N PHE A 24 1.66 -10.49 9.56
CA PHE A 24 0.87 -11.62 10.04
C PHE A 24 0.28 -12.46 8.90
N ASN A 25 0.21 -11.92 7.68
CA ASN A 25 -0.18 -12.68 6.50
C ASN A 25 0.97 -13.55 5.99
N ARG A 26 0.64 -14.69 5.41
CA ARG A 26 1.58 -15.63 4.80
C ARG A 26 1.18 -15.92 3.37
N CYS A 27 1.16 -14.87 2.54
CA CYS A 27 0.95 -15.02 1.10
C CYS A 27 2.10 -15.83 0.50
N THR A 28 1.80 -16.84 -0.31
CA THR A 28 2.84 -17.76 -0.82
C THR A 28 3.83 -17.09 -1.79
N TYR A 29 3.43 -15.99 -2.43
CA TYR A 29 4.26 -15.23 -3.37
C TYR A 29 5.08 -14.12 -2.71
N CYS A 30 4.91 -13.86 -1.41
CA CYS A 30 5.51 -12.70 -0.78
C CYS A 30 6.97 -12.94 -0.42
N ASN A 31 7.87 -12.15 -1.00
CA ASN A 31 9.30 -12.15 -0.71
C ASN A 31 9.70 -11.13 0.36
N PHE A 32 8.74 -10.43 0.93
CA PHE A 32 8.97 -9.27 1.79
C PHE A 32 8.85 -9.60 3.28
N ARG A 33 8.09 -10.65 3.63
CA ARG A 33 7.68 -10.86 5.01
C ARG A 33 8.72 -11.54 5.89
N THR A 34 8.74 -11.13 7.17
CA THR A 34 9.25 -11.91 8.29
C THR A 34 8.12 -12.23 9.27
N ASP A 35 8.31 -13.25 10.11
CA ASP A 35 7.33 -13.57 11.16
C ASP A 35 7.34 -12.48 12.24
N PRO A 36 6.15 -12.19 12.85
CA PRO A 36 6.06 -11.23 13.94
C PRO A 36 7.03 -11.54 15.10
N GLY A 37 7.79 -10.54 15.51
CA GLY A 37 8.84 -10.68 16.55
C GLY A 37 10.25 -10.93 16.00
N ASN A 38 10.41 -11.12 14.71
CA ASN A 38 11.69 -11.47 14.09
C ASN A 38 12.32 -10.32 13.27
N ASP A 39 11.81 -9.11 13.40
CA ASP A 39 12.36 -7.94 12.73
C ASP A 39 12.51 -6.75 13.69
N TYR A 40 13.50 -5.91 13.44
CA TYR A 40 13.70 -4.65 14.14
C TYR A 40 12.93 -3.54 13.42
N TRP A 41 11.99 -2.93 14.11
CA TRP A 41 11.25 -1.81 13.55
C TRP A 41 12.16 -0.59 13.36
N MET A 42 12.02 0.06 12.23
CA MET A 42 12.81 1.25 11.90
C MET A 42 12.63 2.34 12.97
N SER A 43 13.73 2.93 13.42
CA SER A 43 13.67 4.08 14.32
C SER A 43 13.49 5.38 13.53
N LEU A 44 12.89 6.40 14.16
CA LEU A 44 12.80 7.75 13.57
C LEU A 44 14.19 8.34 13.27
N SER A 45 15.20 8.04 14.10
CA SER A 45 16.57 8.51 13.86
C SER A 45 17.18 7.85 12.61
N THR A 46 16.91 6.57 12.38
CA THR A 46 17.32 5.88 11.14
C THR A 46 16.67 6.52 9.91
N ALA A 47 15.36 6.74 9.97
CA ALA A 47 14.62 7.39 8.89
C ALA A 47 15.14 8.82 8.63
N ALA A 48 15.36 9.61 9.68
CA ALA A 48 15.92 10.96 9.56
C ALA A 48 17.27 10.98 8.87
N ASN A 49 18.15 10.02 9.16
CA ASN A 49 19.45 9.90 8.50
C ASN A 49 19.32 9.52 7.01
N ILE A 50 18.34 8.69 6.67
CA ILE A 50 18.02 8.38 5.27
C ILE A 50 17.53 9.65 4.58
N PHE A 51 16.53 10.34 5.13
CA PHE A 51 15.93 11.53 4.52
C PHE A 51 16.95 12.67 4.33
N LYS A 52 17.86 12.89 5.30
CA LYS A 52 18.95 13.85 5.12
C LYS A 52 19.82 13.56 3.89
N ARG A 53 20.11 12.31 3.62
CA ARG A 53 20.87 11.92 2.41
C ARG A 53 20.08 12.16 1.14
N LEU A 54 18.76 11.97 1.19
CA LEU A 54 17.87 12.14 0.04
C LEU A 54 17.61 13.60 -0.32
N GLN A 55 17.75 14.56 0.63
CA GLN A 55 17.56 15.99 0.36
C GLN A 55 18.46 16.54 -0.76
N ASN A 56 19.62 15.91 -0.97
CA ASN A 56 20.56 16.29 -2.03
C ASN A 56 20.38 15.44 -3.31
N GLN A 57 19.32 14.63 -3.37
CA GLN A 57 18.98 13.79 -4.52
C GLN A 57 17.65 14.28 -5.13
N ASN A 58 17.41 13.93 -6.38
CA ASN A 58 16.14 14.26 -7.02
C ASN A 58 15.03 13.30 -6.57
N VAL A 59 14.75 13.28 -5.26
CA VAL A 59 13.66 12.51 -4.63
C VAL A 59 12.66 13.49 -4.06
N CYS A 60 11.38 13.32 -4.39
CA CYS A 60 10.30 14.15 -3.85
C CYS A 60 9.30 13.34 -3.02
N GLU A 61 9.21 12.04 -3.23
CA GLU A 61 8.21 11.18 -2.57
C GLU A 61 8.88 10.10 -1.71
N ILE A 62 8.30 9.86 -0.54
CA ILE A 62 8.69 8.73 0.33
C ILE A 62 7.56 7.72 0.35
N LEU A 63 7.82 6.54 -0.23
CA LEU A 63 6.93 5.40 -0.14
C LEU A 63 7.18 4.67 1.18
N ILE A 64 6.16 4.62 2.04
CA ILE A 64 6.21 3.92 3.32
C ILE A 64 5.47 2.61 3.15
N LEU A 65 6.22 1.55 2.83
CA LEU A 65 5.71 0.18 2.68
C LEU A 65 5.96 -0.59 3.96
N SER A 66 4.94 -1.23 4.51
CA SER A 66 5.08 -1.99 5.76
C SER A 66 4.46 -3.36 5.65
N GLY A 67 5.07 -4.32 6.34
CA GLY A 67 4.36 -5.53 6.71
C GLY A 67 3.17 -5.20 7.60
N GLU A 68 2.16 -6.05 7.58
CA GLU A 68 0.87 -5.81 8.21
C GLU A 68 0.84 -6.37 9.64
N VAL A 69 0.47 -5.53 10.61
CA VAL A 69 0.24 -5.95 11.99
C VAL A 69 -1.26 -6.21 12.18
N HIS A 70 -1.59 -7.38 12.75
CA HIS A 70 -2.99 -7.79 12.95
C HIS A 70 -3.77 -6.73 13.75
N PRO A 71 -5.01 -6.38 13.37
CA PRO A 71 -5.80 -5.34 14.04
C PRO A 71 -5.93 -5.52 15.55
N ASN A 72 -6.08 -6.77 16.01
CA ASN A 72 -6.20 -7.11 17.44
C ASN A 72 -4.85 -7.35 18.13
N SER A 73 -3.73 -7.06 17.49
CA SER A 73 -2.41 -7.21 18.11
C SER A 73 -2.18 -6.10 19.14
N PRO A 74 -1.61 -6.40 20.32
CA PRO A 74 -1.19 -5.37 21.26
C PRO A 74 -0.10 -4.44 20.69
N ARG A 75 0.50 -4.82 19.57
CA ARG A 75 1.52 -4.01 18.87
C ARG A 75 0.92 -3.09 17.80
N ARG A 76 -0.42 -3.17 17.52
CA ARG A 76 -1.07 -2.41 16.45
C ARG A 76 -0.92 -0.91 16.63
N GLU A 77 -1.18 -0.41 17.81
CA GLU A 77 -1.07 1.02 18.11
C GLU A 77 0.37 1.53 17.93
N LYS A 78 1.35 0.79 18.45
CA LYS A 78 2.77 1.15 18.31
C LYS A 78 3.19 1.18 16.83
N TRP A 79 2.74 0.20 16.04
CA TRP A 79 3.01 0.11 14.61
C TRP A 79 2.38 1.28 13.85
N PHE A 80 1.12 1.59 14.15
CA PHE A 80 0.40 2.69 13.52
C PHE A 80 1.07 4.04 13.83
N ASN A 81 1.40 4.28 15.10
CA ASN A 81 2.08 5.51 15.52
C ASN A 81 3.45 5.66 14.85
N LEU A 82 4.20 4.57 14.68
CA LEU A 82 5.47 4.62 13.94
C LEU A 82 5.25 5.07 12.50
N ILE A 83 4.27 4.52 11.78
CA ILE A 83 3.97 4.92 10.40
C ILE A 83 3.57 6.39 10.35
N TYR A 84 2.69 6.82 11.25
CA TYR A 84 2.25 8.21 11.36
C TYR A 84 3.42 9.17 11.59
N ASP A 85 4.32 8.84 12.52
CA ASP A 85 5.48 9.66 12.85
C ASP A 85 6.51 9.69 11.71
N LEU A 86 6.67 8.60 10.97
CA LEU A 86 7.52 8.56 9.77
C LEU A 86 6.96 9.46 8.65
N CYS A 87 5.65 9.45 8.43
CA CYS A 87 4.99 10.36 7.49
C CYS A 87 5.21 11.82 7.91
N LYS A 88 4.97 12.13 9.19
CA LYS A 88 5.17 13.46 9.74
C LYS A 88 6.62 13.94 9.62
N LEU A 89 7.57 13.04 9.87
CA LEU A 89 9.00 13.33 9.70
C LEU A 89 9.33 13.62 8.22
N ALA A 90 8.82 12.80 7.29
CA ALA A 90 9.02 13.03 5.86
C ALA A 90 8.50 14.41 5.42
N LEU A 91 7.27 14.78 5.81
CA LEU A 91 6.69 16.09 5.55
C LEU A 91 7.57 17.22 6.12
N SER A 92 8.03 17.08 7.36
CA SER A 92 8.86 18.09 8.02
C SER A 92 10.21 18.32 7.32
N MET A 93 10.65 17.33 6.54
CA MET A 93 11.91 17.39 5.78
C MET A 93 11.71 17.70 4.28
N GLY A 94 10.46 18.04 3.88
CA GLY A 94 10.14 18.51 2.52
C GLY A 94 9.78 17.39 1.54
N PHE A 95 9.53 16.17 2.01
CA PHE A 95 9.10 15.04 1.17
C PHE A 95 7.59 14.84 1.21
N LEU A 96 7.06 14.18 0.18
CA LEU A 96 5.66 13.82 0.02
C LEU A 96 5.45 12.35 0.44
N PRO A 97 4.85 12.06 1.62
CA PRO A 97 4.66 10.67 2.04
C PRO A 97 3.50 10.01 1.32
N HIS A 98 3.73 8.77 0.89
CA HIS A 98 2.73 7.82 0.40
C HIS A 98 2.79 6.55 1.25
N THR A 99 1.67 6.15 1.85
CA THR A 99 1.63 4.96 2.72
C THR A 99 0.91 3.80 2.05
N ASN A 100 1.57 2.65 2.03
CA ASN A 100 0.99 1.34 1.71
C ASN A 100 1.35 0.35 2.82
N ALA A 101 0.47 0.25 3.81
CA ALA A 101 0.73 -0.49 5.05
C ALA A 101 -0.34 -1.57 5.34
N GLY A 102 -1.06 -2.01 4.31
CA GLY A 102 -2.16 -2.95 4.43
C GLY A 102 -3.47 -2.31 4.90
N PRO A 103 -4.49 -3.12 5.22
CA PRO A 103 -5.79 -2.61 5.66
C PRO A 103 -5.73 -1.82 6.97
N LEU A 104 -6.41 -0.68 6.94
CA LEU A 104 -6.55 0.25 8.05
C LEU A 104 -8.01 0.37 8.46
N SER A 105 -8.28 0.70 9.72
CA SER A 105 -9.62 1.14 10.10
C SER A 105 -9.92 2.51 9.46
N PHE A 106 -11.21 2.87 9.38
CA PHE A 106 -11.62 4.18 8.84
C PHE A 106 -10.96 5.33 9.62
N GLU A 107 -10.86 5.18 10.95
CA GLU A 107 -10.21 6.16 11.82
C GLU A 107 -8.70 6.24 11.59
N GLU A 108 -8.01 5.08 11.49
CA GLU A 108 -6.57 5.03 11.18
C GLU A 108 -6.29 5.70 9.84
N MET A 109 -7.09 5.39 8.82
CA MET A 109 -6.95 5.99 7.49
C MET A 109 -7.20 7.51 7.52
N GLY A 110 -8.23 7.94 8.25
CA GLY A 110 -8.54 9.36 8.46
C GLY A 110 -7.43 10.14 9.19
N LYS A 111 -6.76 9.51 10.16
CA LYS A 111 -5.60 10.10 10.84
C LYS A 111 -4.39 10.20 9.90
N LEU A 112 -4.08 9.11 9.16
CA LEU A 112 -2.96 9.11 8.21
C LEU A 112 -3.16 10.10 7.06
N LYS A 113 -4.39 10.38 6.63
CA LYS A 113 -4.69 11.42 5.65
C LYS A 113 -4.08 12.77 6.00
N GLN A 114 -3.97 13.10 7.28
CA GLN A 114 -3.45 14.40 7.72
C GLN A 114 -1.94 14.57 7.48
N VAL A 115 -1.23 13.46 7.29
CA VAL A 115 0.23 13.41 7.13
C VAL A 115 0.66 12.66 5.87
N ASN A 116 -0.26 12.39 4.94
CA ASN A 116 0.00 11.75 3.66
C ASN A 116 -0.56 12.57 2.51
N VAL A 117 0.13 12.56 1.38
CA VAL A 117 -0.38 13.17 0.14
C VAL A 117 -1.22 12.17 -0.67
N SER A 118 -0.93 10.89 -0.52
CA SER A 118 -1.65 9.77 -1.12
C SER A 118 -1.46 8.52 -0.28
N MET A 119 -2.27 7.50 -0.53
CA MET A 119 -2.13 6.18 0.05
C MET A 119 -2.33 5.10 -1.01
N GLY A 120 -1.95 3.88 -0.70
CA GLY A 120 -2.12 2.76 -1.60
C GLY A 120 -2.45 1.45 -0.89
N LEU A 121 -3.16 0.60 -1.61
CA LEU A 121 -3.36 -0.81 -1.28
C LEU A 121 -3.66 -1.57 -2.56
N MET A 122 -2.83 -2.56 -2.87
CA MET A 122 -3.10 -3.44 -4.01
C MET A 122 -4.35 -4.26 -3.74
N LEU A 123 -5.34 -4.20 -4.62
CA LEU A 123 -6.54 -5.03 -4.53
C LEU A 123 -6.19 -6.51 -4.77
N GLU A 124 -5.11 -6.77 -5.48
CA GLU A 124 -4.62 -8.05 -5.96
C GLU A 124 -5.57 -8.66 -7.00
N GLN A 125 -6.54 -9.44 -6.55
CA GLN A 125 -7.60 -10.04 -7.36
C GLN A 125 -8.86 -10.18 -6.50
N LEU A 126 -10.04 -10.16 -7.13
CA LEU A 126 -11.32 -10.40 -6.45
C LEU A 126 -11.71 -11.87 -6.41
N THR A 127 -10.91 -12.76 -6.98
CA THR A 127 -11.16 -14.19 -7.09
C THR A 127 -11.15 -14.86 -5.71
N PRO A 128 -12.28 -15.38 -5.22
CA PRO A 128 -12.34 -16.01 -3.89
C PRO A 128 -11.48 -17.27 -3.78
N ASP A 129 -11.26 -17.99 -4.88
CA ASP A 129 -10.50 -19.23 -4.91
C ASP A 129 -9.04 -19.03 -4.49
N LEU A 130 -8.50 -17.83 -4.66
CA LEU A 130 -7.17 -17.49 -4.18
C LEU A 130 -7.04 -17.56 -2.65
N LEU A 131 -8.14 -17.44 -1.91
CA LEU A 131 -8.17 -17.64 -0.46
C LEU A 131 -7.94 -19.10 -0.05
N GLN A 132 -8.12 -20.05 -0.97
CA GLN A 132 -7.82 -21.46 -0.74
C GLN A 132 -6.43 -21.88 -1.20
N THR A 133 -5.75 -21.00 -1.94
CA THR A 133 -4.43 -21.24 -2.55
C THR A 133 -3.40 -20.25 -2.02
N VAL A 134 -3.01 -19.27 -2.81
CA VAL A 134 -1.92 -18.32 -2.50
C VAL A 134 -2.19 -17.39 -1.31
N HIS A 135 -3.46 -17.17 -0.99
CA HIS A 135 -3.90 -16.34 0.15
C HIS A 135 -4.43 -17.16 1.33
N LYS A 136 -4.26 -18.49 1.34
CA LYS A 136 -4.81 -19.39 2.38
C LYS A 136 -4.46 -18.96 3.82
N HIS A 137 -3.29 -18.38 4.00
CA HIS A 137 -2.80 -17.90 5.31
C HIS A 137 -2.62 -16.37 5.32
N ALA A 138 -3.43 -15.67 4.56
CA ALA A 138 -3.37 -14.22 4.41
C ALA A 138 -4.76 -13.57 4.56
N PRO A 139 -5.32 -13.52 5.78
CA PRO A 139 -6.71 -13.10 6.00
C PRO A 139 -6.99 -11.66 5.55
N SER A 140 -5.99 -10.79 5.51
CA SER A 140 -6.17 -9.43 4.99
C SER A 140 -6.25 -9.35 3.46
N LYS A 141 -6.05 -10.48 2.77
CA LYS A 141 -6.24 -10.58 1.31
C LYS A 141 -7.68 -10.92 0.92
N ASN A 142 -8.59 -10.95 1.89
CA ASN A 142 -10.02 -11.08 1.61
C ASN A 142 -10.47 -9.95 0.65
N PRO A 143 -11.09 -10.27 -0.50
CA PRO A 143 -11.51 -9.29 -1.49
C PRO A 143 -12.44 -8.21 -0.95
N GLU A 144 -13.40 -8.59 -0.11
CA GLU A 144 -14.37 -7.65 0.49
C GLU A 144 -13.66 -6.62 1.38
N LEU A 145 -12.71 -7.08 2.22
CA LEU A 145 -11.91 -6.19 3.05
C LEU A 145 -11.08 -5.22 2.20
N ARG A 146 -10.53 -5.69 1.09
CA ARG A 146 -9.73 -4.87 0.18
C ARG A 146 -10.57 -3.85 -0.57
N LEU A 147 -11.74 -4.22 -1.07
CA LEU A 147 -12.69 -3.30 -1.66
C LEU A 147 -13.15 -2.22 -0.66
N GLN A 148 -13.38 -2.62 0.60
CA GLN A 148 -13.73 -1.68 1.67
C GLN A 148 -12.64 -0.63 1.89
N GLN A 149 -11.35 -0.99 1.75
CA GLN A 149 -10.26 0.00 1.86
C GLN A 149 -10.31 1.05 0.75
N LEU A 150 -10.58 0.64 -0.50
CA LEU A 150 -10.75 1.58 -1.61
C LEU A 150 -11.97 2.49 -1.38
N GLN A 151 -13.05 1.94 -0.83
CA GLN A 151 -14.23 2.71 -0.46
C GLN A 151 -13.91 3.73 0.63
N TYR A 152 -13.22 3.34 1.70
CA TYR A 152 -12.80 4.25 2.77
C TYR A 152 -11.93 5.39 2.24
N ALA A 153 -10.97 5.07 1.37
CA ALA A 153 -10.14 6.08 0.72
C ALA A 153 -10.98 7.06 -0.11
N GLY A 154 -12.00 6.56 -0.81
CA GLY A 154 -12.95 7.38 -1.58
C GLY A 154 -13.79 8.30 -0.71
N GLU A 155 -14.39 7.79 0.35
CA GLU A 155 -15.19 8.56 1.33
C GLU A 155 -14.34 9.64 2.02
N LEU A 156 -13.11 9.32 2.33
CA LEU A 156 -12.14 10.25 2.91
C LEU A 156 -11.48 11.18 1.88
N LYS A 157 -11.76 11.01 0.59
CA LYS A 157 -11.15 11.80 -0.51
C LYS A 157 -9.62 11.76 -0.47
N ILE A 158 -9.06 10.59 -0.30
CA ILE A 158 -7.62 10.35 -0.32
C ILE A 158 -7.23 9.95 -1.74
N PRO A 159 -6.27 10.62 -2.40
CA PRO A 159 -5.68 10.12 -3.63
C PRO A 159 -5.11 8.72 -3.38
N PHE A 160 -5.54 7.74 -4.18
CA PHE A 160 -5.29 6.34 -3.85
C PHE A 160 -4.72 5.57 -5.03
N THR A 161 -3.65 4.81 -4.78
CA THR A 161 -3.08 3.85 -5.71
C THR A 161 -3.55 2.45 -5.37
N THR A 162 -3.99 1.71 -6.37
CA THR A 162 -4.37 0.31 -6.24
C THR A 162 -3.85 -0.50 -7.43
N GLY A 163 -4.21 -1.75 -7.53
CA GLY A 163 -3.80 -2.55 -8.69
C GLY A 163 -4.03 -4.03 -8.50
N LEU A 164 -3.60 -4.77 -9.50
CA LEU A 164 -3.71 -6.21 -9.61
C LEU A 164 -2.32 -6.85 -9.54
N LEU A 165 -2.24 -8.00 -8.88
CA LEU A 165 -1.12 -8.92 -9.02
C LEU A 165 -1.53 -10.01 -10.02
N LEU A 166 -0.74 -10.16 -11.09
CA LEU A 166 -1.04 -11.04 -12.22
C LEU A 166 -0.18 -12.29 -12.17
N GLY A 167 -0.77 -13.44 -12.48
CA GLY A 167 -0.07 -14.74 -12.55
C GLY A 167 0.03 -15.45 -11.20
N ILE A 168 -0.92 -15.23 -10.30
CA ILE A 168 -0.98 -15.88 -8.98
C ILE A 168 -2.05 -17.01 -8.91
N GLY A 169 -2.66 -17.37 -10.05
CA GLY A 169 -3.66 -18.43 -10.16
C GLY A 169 -5.04 -17.97 -10.62
N GLU A 170 -5.19 -16.69 -10.91
CA GLU A 170 -6.40 -16.11 -11.50
C GLU A 170 -6.53 -16.48 -12.99
N ILE A 171 -7.75 -16.37 -13.51
CA ILE A 171 -8.00 -16.40 -14.96
C ILE A 171 -8.20 -14.97 -15.49
N LEU A 172 -8.11 -14.79 -16.79
CA LEU A 172 -8.24 -13.48 -17.42
C LEU A 172 -9.56 -12.76 -17.08
N ALA A 173 -10.66 -13.49 -16.93
CA ALA A 173 -11.94 -12.94 -16.53
C ALA A 173 -11.89 -12.30 -15.14
N ASP A 174 -11.19 -12.90 -14.17
CA ASP A 174 -11.03 -12.38 -12.81
C ASP A 174 -10.34 -11.01 -12.82
N SER A 175 -9.32 -10.86 -13.67
CA SER A 175 -8.62 -9.57 -13.83
C SER A 175 -9.54 -8.49 -14.39
N TRP A 176 -10.41 -8.83 -15.34
CA TRP A 176 -11.40 -7.89 -15.86
C TRP A 176 -12.45 -7.51 -14.82
N ASP A 177 -12.94 -8.46 -14.03
CA ASP A 177 -13.88 -8.20 -12.94
C ASP A 177 -13.26 -7.31 -11.88
N THR A 178 -12.00 -7.53 -11.56
CA THR A 178 -11.23 -6.69 -10.63
C THR A 178 -11.06 -5.27 -11.16
N LEU A 179 -10.72 -5.09 -12.43
CA LEU A 179 -10.62 -3.77 -13.06
C LEU A 179 -11.97 -3.07 -13.12
N ALA A 180 -13.05 -3.81 -13.41
CA ALA A 180 -14.41 -3.26 -13.43
C ALA A 180 -14.81 -2.72 -12.04
N ALA A 181 -14.52 -3.45 -10.96
CA ALA A 181 -14.77 -3.00 -9.60
C ALA A 181 -13.98 -1.74 -9.23
N ILE A 182 -12.69 -1.67 -9.60
CA ILE A 182 -11.87 -0.45 -9.42
C ILE A 182 -12.47 0.71 -10.20
N SER A 183 -12.89 0.50 -11.45
CA SER A 183 -13.51 1.53 -12.29
C SER A 183 -14.81 2.06 -11.68
N GLN A 184 -15.66 1.19 -11.14
CA GLN A 184 -16.91 1.58 -10.47
C GLN A 184 -16.64 2.46 -9.25
N LEU A 185 -15.65 2.10 -8.42
CA LEU A 185 -15.25 2.90 -7.27
C LEU A 185 -14.68 4.25 -7.69
N HIS A 186 -13.84 4.26 -8.74
CA HIS A 186 -13.33 5.52 -9.28
C HIS A 186 -14.44 6.41 -9.84
N GLN A 187 -15.41 5.85 -10.56
CA GLN A 187 -16.58 6.60 -11.04
C GLN A 187 -17.36 7.26 -9.90
N LYS A 188 -17.48 6.57 -8.77
CA LYS A 188 -18.19 7.07 -7.58
C LYS A 188 -17.43 8.16 -6.82
N TYR A 189 -16.13 7.96 -6.62
CA TYR A 189 -15.34 8.78 -5.68
C TYR A 189 -14.30 9.69 -6.33
N GLN A 190 -13.88 9.41 -7.58
CA GLN A 190 -12.90 10.18 -8.35
C GLN A 190 -11.54 10.33 -7.66
N ASN A 191 -11.13 9.36 -6.85
CA ASN A 191 -9.94 9.44 -6.00
C ASN A 191 -8.81 8.47 -6.38
N ILE A 192 -9.06 7.50 -7.27
CA ILE A 192 -8.01 6.57 -7.71
C ILE A 192 -7.13 7.29 -8.73
N GLN A 193 -5.86 7.47 -8.38
CA GLN A 193 -4.87 8.17 -9.19
C GLN A 193 -4.08 7.22 -10.10
N GLU A 194 -3.94 5.95 -9.69
CA GLU A 194 -3.12 4.98 -10.40
C GLU A 194 -3.66 3.57 -10.19
N VAL A 195 -3.59 2.77 -11.25
CA VAL A 195 -3.87 1.33 -11.23
C VAL A 195 -2.65 0.59 -11.75
N ILE A 196 -2.00 -0.17 -10.88
CA ILE A 196 -0.77 -0.91 -11.21
C ILE A 196 -1.15 -2.33 -11.65
N LEU A 197 -0.67 -2.75 -12.80
CA LEU A 197 -0.71 -4.14 -13.26
C LEU A 197 0.67 -4.75 -12.99
N GLN A 198 0.78 -5.48 -11.89
CA GLN A 198 2.05 -6.04 -11.44
C GLN A 198 2.14 -7.53 -11.78
N PRO A 199 2.98 -7.95 -12.72
CA PRO A 199 3.21 -9.38 -12.96
C PRO A 199 3.93 -10.00 -11.76
N HIS A 200 3.49 -11.20 -11.36
CA HIS A 200 4.18 -12.00 -10.36
C HIS A 200 5.55 -12.41 -10.87
N SER A 201 6.56 -12.20 -10.04
CA SER A 201 7.91 -12.69 -10.27
C SER A 201 8.32 -13.57 -9.09
N PRO A 202 8.64 -14.84 -9.31
CA PRO A 202 9.11 -15.72 -8.26
C PRO A 202 10.35 -15.15 -7.57
N GLY A 203 10.39 -15.25 -6.26
CA GLY A 203 11.51 -14.78 -5.46
C GLY A 203 12.23 -15.90 -4.74
N THR A 204 13.17 -15.51 -3.88
CA THR A 204 14.04 -16.46 -3.17
C THR A 204 13.40 -17.07 -1.91
N GLN A 205 12.24 -16.57 -1.49
CA GLN A 205 11.53 -17.06 -0.28
C GLN A 205 10.40 -18.04 -0.58
N GLN A 206 10.24 -18.42 -1.84
CA GLN A 206 9.20 -19.35 -2.30
C GLN A 206 9.77 -20.74 -2.47
#